data_b94afbdb071bb0b1280557b631549051
#
_entry.id   b94afbdb071bb0b1280557b631549051
#
_cell.length_a   1.000
_cell.length_b   1.000
_cell.length_c   1.000
_cell.angle_alpha   90.00
_cell.angle_beta   90.00
_cell.angle_gamma   90.00
#
_symmetry.space_group_name_H-M   'P 1'
#
loop_
_entity.id
_entity.type
_entity.pdbx_description
1 polymer ?
#
loop_
_entity_poly.entity_id
_entity_poly.type
_entity_poly.pdbx_seq_one_letter_code
_entity_poly.pdbx_strand_id
1 'polypeptide(L)'
;MKLHTALTIAGTDPSGGAGIMADLKAFQSRNVYGMAVVTSVVAQNTTGVHHVEHLSLESIEQQLHDVYSDIEPQVVKTGMIALPEMMDLIYPYVSKGIPYVMDPVMIATSGDRLVSDEAVHFLKSKLIPTATVITPNRSEAEVLADMSVNCESDITTAANRILHDLGPQVVIIKGGHIGEDATDYAFTRDGSVRTWTSPKYDTVHTHGTGCTFSAVITAELAKGRDVM
;
A
#
# COMPACT_ATOMS: atom_id res chain seq x y z
N MET A 1 -12.71 25.18 -9.69
CA MET A 1 -11.64 24.14 -9.80
C MET A 1 -12.16 22.92 -9.09
N LYS A 2 -12.28 21.78 -9.76
CA LYS A 2 -12.72 20.52 -9.09
C LYS A 2 -11.53 20.00 -8.27
N LEU A 3 -11.69 19.90 -6.95
CA LEU A 3 -10.67 19.35 -6.08
C LEU A 3 -10.67 17.82 -6.23
N HIS A 4 -9.50 17.23 -6.44
CA HIS A 4 -9.33 15.76 -6.41
C HIS A 4 -9.15 15.31 -4.97
N THR A 5 -9.79 14.21 -4.59
CA THR A 5 -9.80 13.69 -3.22
C THR A 5 -9.24 12.28 -3.17
N ALA A 6 -8.45 11.99 -2.15
CA ALA A 6 -7.93 10.65 -1.86
C ALA A 6 -8.00 10.37 -0.37
N LEU A 7 -8.30 9.12 -0.01
CA LEU A 7 -8.33 8.63 1.36
C LEU A 7 -7.19 7.65 1.59
N THR A 8 -6.44 7.82 2.67
CA THR A 8 -5.56 6.77 3.19
C THR A 8 -6.13 6.16 4.46
N ILE A 9 -6.02 4.84 4.60
CA ILE A 9 -6.42 4.07 5.77
C ILE A 9 -5.18 3.32 6.25
N ALA A 10 -4.57 3.76 7.34
CA ALA A 10 -3.31 3.19 7.82
C ALA A 10 -2.99 3.61 9.27
N GLY A 11 -1.89 3.09 9.80
CA GLY A 11 -1.32 3.55 11.06
C GLY A 11 -0.58 4.89 10.93
N THR A 12 -0.29 5.48 12.09
CA THR A 12 0.48 6.73 12.19
C THR A 12 1.99 6.50 12.17
N ASP A 13 2.74 7.54 11.88
CA ASP A 13 4.19 7.62 12.11
C ASP A 13 4.54 9.02 12.64
N PRO A 14 4.86 9.16 13.93
CA PRO A 14 5.16 10.48 14.53
C PRO A 14 6.42 11.13 13.94
N SER A 15 7.34 10.36 13.33
CA SER A 15 8.48 10.92 12.59
C SER A 15 8.06 11.60 11.28
N GLY A 16 6.86 11.28 10.79
CA GLY A 16 6.28 11.85 9.59
C GLY A 16 6.81 11.28 8.28
N GLY A 17 7.60 10.18 8.33
CA GLY A 17 8.24 9.55 7.18
C GLY A 17 7.41 8.47 6.52
N ALA A 18 6.50 7.82 7.28
CA ALA A 18 5.67 6.71 6.80
C ALA A 18 4.20 6.88 7.21
N GLY A 19 3.38 5.86 7.00
CA GLY A 19 1.98 5.81 7.38
C GLY A 19 1.16 6.97 6.81
N ILE A 20 0.05 7.30 7.47
CA ILE A 20 -0.84 8.38 7.03
C ILE A 20 -0.12 9.73 6.89
N MET A 21 0.92 9.99 7.69
CA MET A 21 1.67 11.24 7.64
C MET A 21 2.43 11.40 6.32
N ALA A 22 3.08 10.36 5.84
CA ALA A 22 3.73 10.36 4.53
C ALA A 22 2.70 10.42 3.40
N ASP A 23 1.61 9.69 3.53
CA ASP A 23 0.55 9.64 2.52
C ASP A 23 -0.08 11.02 2.30
N LEU A 24 -0.47 11.71 3.38
CA LEU A 24 -1.04 13.06 3.30
C LEU A 24 -0.07 14.07 2.69
N LYS A 25 1.23 13.99 3.03
CA LYS A 25 2.27 14.83 2.42
C LYS A 25 2.40 14.55 0.91
N ALA A 26 2.36 13.27 0.52
CA ALA A 26 2.40 12.87 -0.88
C ALA A 26 1.18 13.38 -1.65
N PHE A 27 -0.04 13.21 -1.10
CA PHE A 27 -1.27 13.73 -1.70
C PHE A 27 -1.19 15.25 -1.89
N GLN A 28 -0.81 15.98 -0.84
CA GLN A 28 -0.66 17.43 -0.90
C GLN A 28 0.38 17.87 -1.94
N SER A 29 1.52 17.18 -2.03
CA SER A 29 2.58 17.49 -3.02
C SER A 29 2.11 17.28 -4.46
N ARG A 30 1.07 16.47 -4.66
CA ARG A 30 0.45 16.18 -5.95
C ARG A 30 -0.82 16.98 -6.22
N ASN A 31 -1.14 17.99 -5.37
CA ASN A 31 -2.34 18.82 -5.44
C ASN A 31 -3.64 17.99 -5.33
N VAL A 32 -3.65 16.98 -4.47
CA VAL A 32 -4.83 16.17 -4.11
C VAL A 32 -5.19 16.45 -2.66
N TYR A 33 -6.48 16.65 -2.38
CA TYR A 33 -6.98 16.78 -1.02
C TYR A 33 -6.94 15.41 -0.33
N GLY A 34 -6.05 15.29 0.64
CA GLY A 34 -5.83 14.04 1.37
C GLY A 34 -6.68 13.97 2.62
N MET A 35 -7.39 12.85 2.77
CA MET A 35 -8.11 12.47 3.98
C MET A 35 -7.45 11.23 4.58
N ALA A 36 -7.60 11.01 5.89
CA ALA A 36 -6.99 9.87 6.56
C ALA A 36 -7.92 9.26 7.61
N VAL A 37 -7.97 7.94 7.61
CA VAL A 37 -8.54 7.10 8.68
C VAL A 37 -7.39 6.41 9.41
N VAL A 38 -7.30 6.62 10.71
CA VAL A 38 -6.27 6.03 11.57
C VAL A 38 -6.73 4.67 12.05
N THR A 39 -5.93 3.64 11.79
CA THR A 39 -6.17 2.27 12.29
C THR A 39 -5.40 1.99 13.58
N SER A 40 -4.22 2.57 13.70
CA SER A 40 -3.32 2.34 14.84
C SER A 40 -2.47 3.58 15.11
N VAL A 41 -2.27 3.88 16.37
CA VAL A 41 -1.26 4.87 16.81
C VAL A 41 0.04 4.13 17.04
N VAL A 42 1.07 4.48 16.29
CA VAL A 42 2.36 3.79 16.33
C VAL A 42 3.43 4.74 16.87
N ALA A 43 4.10 4.33 17.95
CA ALA A 43 5.29 5.00 18.44
C ALA A 43 6.51 4.39 17.75
N GLN A 44 7.02 5.08 16.75
CA GLN A 44 8.15 4.67 15.93
C GLN A 44 9.02 5.87 15.54
N ASN A 45 10.20 5.56 15.07
CA ASN A 45 11.11 6.48 14.42
C ASN A 45 11.84 5.77 13.26
N THR A 46 12.85 6.40 12.68
CA THR A 46 13.61 5.81 11.55
C THR A 46 14.45 4.59 11.92
N THR A 47 14.55 4.24 13.22
CA THR A 47 15.35 3.12 13.72
C THR A 47 14.52 1.90 14.14
N GLY A 48 13.21 2.06 14.39
CA GLY A 48 12.36 0.94 14.78
C GLY A 48 10.97 1.33 15.26
N VAL A 49 10.15 0.29 15.43
CA VAL A 49 8.81 0.36 16.03
C VAL A 49 8.92 -0.02 17.49
N HIS A 50 8.46 0.85 18.40
CA HIS A 50 8.60 0.67 19.85
C HIS A 50 7.26 0.34 20.53
N HIS A 51 6.15 0.84 19.99
CA HIS A 51 4.81 0.56 20.53
C HIS A 51 3.75 0.74 19.46
N VAL A 52 2.73 -0.12 19.49
CA VAL A 52 1.57 -0.02 18.60
C VAL A 52 0.31 -0.12 19.45
N GLU A 53 -0.54 0.89 19.38
CA GLU A 53 -1.88 0.88 19.94
C GLU A 53 -2.91 0.84 18.81
N HIS A 54 -3.66 -0.25 18.75
CA HIS A 54 -4.75 -0.40 17.77
C HIS A 54 -5.98 0.36 18.26
N LEU A 55 -6.57 1.16 17.38
CA LEU A 55 -7.85 1.81 17.69
C LEU A 55 -8.99 0.77 17.72
N SER A 56 -10.03 1.07 18.50
CA SER A 56 -11.22 0.24 18.52
C SER A 56 -11.89 0.21 17.13
N LEU A 57 -12.52 -0.91 16.80
CA LEU A 57 -13.28 -1.05 15.55
C LEU A 57 -14.35 0.04 15.42
N GLU A 58 -15.04 0.37 16.51
CA GLU A 58 -16.03 1.45 16.57
C GLU A 58 -15.40 2.81 16.17
N SER A 59 -14.19 3.11 16.66
CA SER A 59 -13.49 4.37 16.32
C SER A 59 -13.09 4.41 14.85
N ILE A 60 -12.67 3.28 14.26
CA ILE A 60 -12.32 3.19 12.86
C ILE A 60 -13.57 3.31 11.99
N GLU A 61 -14.66 2.63 12.37
CA GLU A 61 -15.95 2.68 11.67
C GLU A 61 -16.51 4.11 11.63
N GLN A 62 -16.47 4.82 12.76
CA GLN A 62 -16.95 6.18 12.83
C GLN A 62 -16.14 7.13 11.93
N GLN A 63 -14.80 7.00 11.91
CA GLN A 63 -13.96 7.78 11.01
C GLN A 63 -14.31 7.50 9.53
N LEU A 64 -14.50 6.23 9.15
CA LEU A 64 -14.91 5.85 7.80
C LEU A 64 -16.27 6.43 7.44
N HIS A 65 -17.25 6.29 8.34
CA HIS A 65 -18.59 6.83 8.15
C HIS A 65 -18.55 8.34 7.93
N ASP A 66 -17.83 9.09 8.77
CA ASP A 66 -17.80 10.56 8.71
C ASP A 66 -17.14 11.04 7.42
N VAL A 67 -16.03 10.39 6.98
CA VAL A 67 -15.41 10.74 5.69
C VAL A 67 -16.34 10.47 4.53
N TYR A 68 -16.93 9.27 4.44
CA TYR A 68 -17.76 8.88 3.30
C TYR A 68 -19.12 9.58 3.25
N SER A 69 -19.63 10.06 4.38
CA SER A 69 -20.90 10.79 4.43
C SER A 69 -20.80 12.26 4.00
N ASP A 70 -19.58 12.84 4.04
CA ASP A 70 -19.34 14.25 3.71
C ASP A 70 -18.51 14.39 2.42
N ILE A 71 -17.29 13.83 2.39
CA ILE A 71 -16.38 13.95 1.26
C ILE A 71 -16.03 12.55 0.74
N GLU A 72 -16.84 12.01 -0.16
CA GLU A 72 -16.57 10.70 -0.76
C GLU A 72 -15.23 10.70 -1.52
N PRO A 73 -14.30 9.78 -1.18
CA PRO A 73 -13.00 9.73 -1.83
C PRO A 73 -13.13 9.23 -3.28
N GLN A 74 -12.34 9.82 -4.19
CA GLN A 74 -12.24 9.35 -5.57
C GLN A 74 -11.32 8.12 -5.69
N VAL A 75 -10.36 7.97 -4.81
CA VAL A 75 -9.44 6.82 -4.71
C VAL A 75 -9.14 6.55 -3.24
N VAL A 76 -9.04 5.29 -2.88
CA VAL A 76 -8.61 4.85 -1.54
C VAL A 76 -7.26 4.19 -1.59
N LYS A 77 -6.44 4.42 -0.58
CA LYS A 77 -5.22 3.69 -0.30
C LYS A 77 -5.32 2.99 1.05
N THR A 78 -4.80 1.78 1.15
CA THR A 78 -4.48 1.19 2.45
C THR A 78 -2.97 1.00 2.59
N GLY A 79 -2.47 1.28 3.79
CA GLY A 79 -1.13 0.88 4.23
C GLY A 79 -1.21 -0.26 5.23
N MET A 80 -0.51 -0.13 6.37
CA MET A 80 -0.54 -1.13 7.44
C MET A 80 -1.94 -1.25 8.05
N ILE A 81 -2.55 -2.43 7.93
CA ILE A 81 -3.75 -2.87 8.64
C ILE A 81 -3.39 -4.15 9.37
N ALA A 82 -3.28 -4.09 10.70
CA ALA A 82 -2.66 -5.15 11.48
C ALA A 82 -3.57 -6.34 11.77
N LEU A 83 -4.88 -6.11 11.91
CA LEU A 83 -5.84 -7.11 12.41
C LEU A 83 -6.86 -7.50 11.33
N PRO A 84 -7.22 -8.80 11.23
CA PRO A 84 -8.26 -9.28 10.33
C PRO A 84 -9.61 -8.56 10.49
N GLU A 85 -9.99 -8.25 11.72
CA GLU A 85 -11.26 -7.56 12.04
C GLU A 85 -11.28 -6.13 11.46
N MET A 86 -10.14 -5.44 11.46
CA MET A 86 -10.02 -4.13 10.80
C MET A 86 -10.16 -4.25 9.28
N MET A 87 -9.59 -5.32 8.70
CA MET A 87 -9.70 -5.58 7.27
C MET A 87 -11.15 -5.87 6.87
N ASP A 88 -11.87 -6.65 7.69
CA ASP A 88 -13.29 -6.96 7.47
C ASP A 88 -14.16 -5.69 7.53
N LEU A 89 -13.88 -4.83 8.49
CA LEU A 89 -14.53 -3.52 8.64
C LEU A 89 -14.29 -2.60 7.43
N ILE A 90 -13.06 -2.58 6.91
CA ILE A 90 -12.63 -1.71 5.80
C ILE A 90 -13.12 -2.24 4.45
N TYR A 91 -13.26 -3.56 4.29
CA TYR A 91 -13.61 -4.21 3.03
C TYR A 91 -14.82 -3.60 2.31
N PRO A 92 -15.98 -3.28 2.96
CA PRO A 92 -17.12 -2.66 2.29
C PRO A 92 -16.81 -1.29 1.68
N TYR A 93 -15.82 -0.57 2.20
CA TYR A 93 -15.45 0.76 1.73
C TYR A 93 -14.50 0.72 0.53
N VAL A 94 -13.62 -0.28 0.45
CA VAL A 94 -12.67 -0.42 -0.68
C VAL A 94 -13.23 -1.24 -1.83
N SER A 95 -14.30 -2.02 -1.61
CA SER A 95 -14.96 -2.84 -2.63
C SER A 95 -16.07 -2.12 -3.41
N LYS A 96 -16.28 -0.84 -3.19
CA LYS A 96 -17.35 -0.03 -3.83
C LYS A 96 -17.15 0.30 -5.32
N GLY A 97 -16.09 -0.20 -5.94
CA GLY A 97 -15.80 0.05 -7.37
C GLY A 97 -15.05 1.35 -7.65
N ILE A 98 -14.62 2.08 -6.61
CA ILE A 98 -13.64 3.17 -6.74
C ILE A 98 -12.22 2.57 -6.83
N PRO A 99 -11.27 3.23 -7.51
CA PRO A 99 -9.90 2.75 -7.56
C PRO A 99 -9.31 2.57 -6.15
N TYR A 100 -8.67 1.42 -5.93
CA TYR A 100 -8.09 1.06 -4.65
C TYR A 100 -6.63 0.68 -4.81
N VAL A 101 -5.75 1.38 -4.12
CA VAL A 101 -4.30 1.12 -4.07
C VAL A 101 -3.96 0.46 -2.74
N MET A 102 -3.38 -0.73 -2.80
CA MET A 102 -2.92 -1.45 -1.62
C MET A 102 -1.40 -1.45 -1.55
N ASP A 103 -0.84 -0.89 -0.48
CA ASP A 103 0.53 -1.15 -0.06
C ASP A 103 0.49 -2.28 0.98
N PRO A 104 0.90 -3.51 0.62
CA PRO A 104 0.69 -4.68 1.47
C PRO A 104 1.77 -4.77 2.57
N VAL A 105 1.84 -3.75 3.41
CA VAL A 105 2.86 -3.61 4.45
C VAL A 105 2.75 -4.75 5.46
N MET A 106 3.72 -5.66 5.45
CA MET A 106 3.79 -6.82 6.36
C MET A 106 4.95 -6.70 7.34
N ILE A 107 6.02 -6.02 6.95
CA ILE A 107 7.25 -5.86 7.71
C ILE A 107 7.66 -4.39 7.67
N ALA A 108 7.99 -3.82 8.81
CA ALA A 108 8.55 -2.47 8.88
C ALA A 108 9.95 -2.41 8.23
N THR A 109 10.39 -1.23 7.82
CA THR A 109 11.77 -1.03 7.29
C THR A 109 12.84 -1.46 8.29
N SER A 110 12.55 -1.42 9.60
CA SER A 110 13.39 -1.91 10.68
C SER A 110 13.49 -3.44 10.74
N GLY A 111 12.66 -4.20 10.02
CA GLY A 111 12.57 -5.65 10.06
C GLY A 111 11.50 -6.19 11.02
N ASP A 112 10.82 -5.33 11.76
CA ASP A 112 9.75 -5.74 12.66
C ASP A 112 8.53 -6.24 11.88
N ARG A 113 8.02 -7.43 12.26
CA ARG A 113 6.81 -7.99 11.68
C ARG A 113 5.58 -7.24 12.22
N LEU A 114 4.75 -6.73 11.32
CA LEU A 114 3.59 -5.88 11.63
C LEU A 114 2.25 -6.61 11.54
N VAL A 115 2.19 -7.76 10.89
CA VAL A 115 0.95 -8.53 10.66
C VAL A 115 1.13 -10.01 10.99
N SER A 116 0.09 -10.66 11.49
CA SER A 116 0.05 -12.10 11.76
C SER A 116 -0.14 -12.92 10.47
N ASP A 117 0.08 -14.25 10.53
CA ASP A 117 -0.22 -15.14 9.40
C ASP A 117 -1.71 -15.16 9.05
N GLU A 118 -2.57 -15.05 10.06
CA GLU A 118 -4.02 -14.94 9.87
C GLU A 118 -4.39 -13.66 9.12
N ALA A 119 -3.78 -12.52 9.49
CA ALA A 119 -3.97 -11.26 8.78
C ALA A 119 -3.48 -11.32 7.34
N VAL A 120 -2.36 -11.99 7.06
CA VAL A 120 -1.87 -12.22 5.69
C VAL A 120 -2.86 -13.08 4.90
N HIS A 121 -3.42 -14.13 5.50
CA HIS A 121 -4.44 -14.95 4.85
C HIS A 121 -5.70 -14.14 4.51
N PHE A 122 -6.17 -13.32 5.43
CA PHE A 122 -7.32 -12.45 5.24
C PHE A 122 -7.07 -11.41 4.13
N LEU A 123 -5.88 -10.82 4.14
CA LEU A 123 -5.43 -9.87 3.13
C LEU A 123 -5.46 -10.51 1.72
N LYS A 124 -4.89 -11.73 1.58
CA LYS A 124 -4.91 -12.50 0.32
C LYS A 124 -6.31 -12.84 -0.16
N SER A 125 -7.19 -13.23 0.74
CA SER A 125 -8.53 -13.75 0.39
C SER A 125 -9.59 -12.67 0.20
N LYS A 126 -9.45 -11.50 0.82
CA LYS A 126 -10.49 -10.45 0.80
C LYS A 126 -10.04 -9.15 0.16
N LEU A 127 -8.94 -8.55 0.62
CA LEU A 127 -8.60 -7.19 0.19
C LEU A 127 -7.88 -7.17 -1.16
N ILE A 128 -6.89 -8.04 -1.38
CA ILE A 128 -6.13 -8.08 -2.64
C ILE A 128 -7.03 -8.27 -3.86
N PRO A 129 -8.06 -9.16 -3.85
CA PRO A 129 -8.95 -9.31 -5.01
C PRO A 129 -9.67 -8.04 -5.44
N THR A 130 -9.83 -7.06 -4.54
CA THR A 130 -10.52 -5.79 -4.83
C THR A 130 -9.56 -4.68 -5.27
N ALA A 131 -8.25 -4.90 -5.15
CA ALA A 131 -7.26 -3.87 -5.45
C ALA A 131 -7.15 -3.58 -6.95
N THR A 132 -7.19 -2.28 -7.28
CA THR A 132 -6.81 -1.80 -8.61
C THR A 132 -5.29 -1.92 -8.79
N VAL A 133 -4.53 -1.54 -7.77
CA VAL A 133 -3.07 -1.63 -7.76
C VAL A 133 -2.59 -2.18 -6.43
N ILE A 134 -1.68 -3.14 -6.48
CA ILE A 134 -0.93 -3.58 -5.31
C ILE A 134 0.56 -3.31 -5.51
N THR A 135 1.25 -2.82 -4.47
CA THR A 135 2.65 -2.35 -4.56
C THR A 135 3.59 -3.12 -3.62
N PRO A 136 3.73 -4.45 -3.74
CA PRO A 136 4.62 -5.21 -2.87
C PRO A 136 6.10 -4.88 -3.14
N ASN A 137 6.91 -4.86 -2.08
CA ASN A 137 8.35 -5.03 -2.21
C ASN A 137 8.70 -6.50 -2.47
N ARG A 138 9.99 -6.82 -2.64
CA ARG A 138 10.45 -8.19 -2.90
C ARG A 138 9.95 -9.18 -1.83
N SER A 139 10.18 -8.90 -0.55
CA SER A 139 9.82 -9.80 0.54
C SER A 139 8.30 -9.99 0.65
N GLU A 140 7.53 -8.93 0.43
CA GLU A 140 6.07 -9.00 0.37
C GLU A 140 5.60 -9.82 -0.84
N ALA A 141 6.24 -9.67 -2.00
CA ALA A 141 5.93 -10.47 -3.19
C ALA A 141 6.23 -11.96 -2.96
N GLU A 142 7.32 -12.31 -2.27
CA GLU A 142 7.64 -13.69 -1.87
C GLU A 142 6.54 -14.31 -1.01
N VAL A 143 6.05 -13.57 -0.01
CA VAL A 143 4.94 -14.02 0.87
C VAL A 143 3.63 -14.14 0.08
N LEU A 144 3.33 -13.18 -0.77
CA LEU A 144 2.09 -13.18 -1.56
C LEU A 144 2.05 -14.29 -2.60
N ALA A 145 3.16 -14.52 -3.30
CA ALA A 145 3.29 -15.53 -4.35
C ALA A 145 3.65 -16.93 -3.84
N ASP A 146 3.93 -17.07 -2.54
CA ASP A 146 4.42 -18.31 -1.92
C ASP A 146 5.62 -18.91 -2.68
N MET A 147 6.65 -18.07 -2.92
CA MET A 147 7.87 -18.46 -3.60
C MET A 147 9.01 -17.47 -3.30
N SER A 148 10.25 -17.94 -3.45
CA SER A 148 11.43 -17.06 -3.38
C SER A 148 11.60 -16.26 -4.67
N VAL A 149 12.09 -15.02 -4.55
CA VAL A 149 12.37 -14.11 -5.67
C VAL A 149 13.85 -13.75 -5.64
N ASN A 150 14.66 -14.40 -6.46
CA ASN A 150 16.12 -14.25 -6.46
C ASN A 150 16.67 -13.61 -7.73
N CYS A 151 15.89 -13.58 -8.81
CA CYS A 151 16.27 -13.04 -10.09
C CYS A 151 15.07 -12.39 -10.80
N GLU A 152 15.31 -11.75 -11.93
CA GLU A 152 14.27 -11.04 -12.69
C GLU A 152 13.16 -11.97 -13.22
N SER A 153 13.49 -13.21 -13.61
CA SER A 153 12.49 -14.20 -14.03
C SER A 153 11.55 -14.58 -12.87
N ASP A 154 12.05 -14.58 -11.63
CA ASP A 154 11.23 -14.87 -10.45
C ASP A 154 10.24 -13.71 -10.17
N ILE A 155 10.65 -12.46 -10.44
CA ILE A 155 9.75 -11.28 -10.33
C ILE A 155 8.55 -11.48 -11.25
N THR A 156 8.78 -11.84 -12.50
CA THR A 156 7.71 -12.11 -13.48
C THR A 156 6.79 -13.24 -13.02
N THR A 157 7.38 -14.32 -12.50
CA THR A 157 6.61 -15.46 -12.00
C THR A 157 5.78 -15.10 -10.78
N ALA A 158 6.37 -14.39 -9.81
CA ALA A 158 5.67 -13.92 -8.61
C ALA A 158 4.53 -12.96 -8.96
N ALA A 159 4.78 -11.99 -9.85
CA ALA A 159 3.75 -11.05 -10.30
C ALA A 159 2.57 -11.77 -10.97
N ASN A 160 2.83 -12.74 -11.84
CA ASN A 160 1.78 -13.52 -12.50
C ASN A 160 0.96 -14.34 -11.49
N ARG A 161 1.60 -14.97 -10.50
CA ARG A 161 0.87 -15.65 -9.41
C ARG A 161 -0.02 -14.68 -8.64
N ILE A 162 0.50 -13.53 -8.23
CA ILE A 162 -0.30 -12.51 -7.52
C ILE A 162 -1.48 -12.06 -8.38
N LEU A 163 -1.26 -11.77 -9.67
CA LEU A 163 -2.32 -11.32 -10.60
C LEU A 163 -3.43 -12.36 -10.77
N HIS A 164 -3.05 -13.62 -10.99
CA HIS A 164 -4.01 -14.65 -11.40
C HIS A 164 -4.61 -15.40 -10.21
N ASP A 165 -3.83 -15.65 -9.15
CA ASP A 165 -4.28 -16.43 -8.00
C ASP A 165 -4.96 -15.55 -6.94
N LEU A 166 -4.48 -14.28 -6.76
CA LEU A 166 -5.03 -13.37 -5.76
C LEU A 166 -5.94 -12.28 -6.34
N GLY A 167 -5.86 -11.97 -7.62
CA GLY A 167 -6.90 -11.23 -8.32
C GLY A 167 -6.81 -9.72 -8.43
N PRO A 168 -5.75 -8.99 -8.08
CA PRO A 168 -5.66 -7.54 -8.32
C PRO A 168 -5.62 -7.24 -9.83
N GLN A 169 -5.85 -5.96 -10.22
CA GLN A 169 -5.80 -5.60 -11.64
C GLN A 169 -4.37 -5.34 -12.10
N VAL A 170 -3.55 -4.71 -11.25
CA VAL A 170 -2.14 -4.38 -11.52
C VAL A 170 -1.29 -4.74 -10.31
N VAL A 171 -0.14 -5.35 -10.55
CA VAL A 171 0.89 -5.61 -9.55
C VAL A 171 2.12 -4.80 -9.90
N ILE A 172 2.61 -3.98 -8.96
CA ILE A 172 3.87 -3.27 -9.10
C ILE A 172 4.86 -3.81 -8.06
N ILE A 173 5.82 -4.63 -8.49
CA ILE A 173 6.88 -5.12 -7.60
C ILE A 173 7.98 -4.07 -7.56
N LYS A 174 8.18 -3.50 -6.35
CA LYS A 174 9.19 -2.46 -6.10
C LYS A 174 10.59 -3.04 -6.18
N GLY A 175 11.46 -2.38 -6.94
CA GLY A 175 12.84 -2.79 -7.18
C GLY A 175 13.82 -2.38 -6.07
N GLY A 176 15.13 -2.41 -6.42
CA GLY A 176 16.23 -2.03 -5.53
C GLY A 176 16.87 -3.17 -4.76
N HIS A 177 16.37 -4.39 -4.87
CA HIS A 177 16.91 -5.58 -4.19
C HIS A 177 17.57 -6.59 -5.13
N ILE A 178 17.41 -6.44 -6.45
CA ILE A 178 17.98 -7.31 -7.48
C ILE A 178 18.72 -6.45 -8.50
N GLY A 179 19.96 -6.81 -8.80
CA GLY A 179 20.81 -6.10 -9.76
C GLY A 179 21.51 -4.85 -9.20
N GLU A 180 22.18 -4.11 -10.09
CA GLU A 180 22.94 -2.90 -9.77
C GLU A 180 22.05 -1.66 -9.69
N ASP A 181 20.94 -1.63 -10.42
CA ASP A 181 19.96 -0.55 -10.44
C ASP A 181 18.67 -0.89 -9.68
N ALA A 182 17.93 0.14 -9.30
CA ALA A 182 16.59 0.00 -8.73
C ALA A 182 15.57 0.01 -9.88
N THR A 183 15.01 -1.16 -10.21
CA THR A 183 14.00 -1.32 -11.27
C THR A 183 12.67 -1.75 -10.69
N ASP A 184 11.64 -0.93 -10.85
CA ASP A 184 10.26 -1.25 -10.53
C ASP A 184 9.59 -1.92 -11.74
N TYR A 185 8.79 -2.95 -11.48
CA TYR A 185 8.13 -3.75 -12.53
C TYR A 185 6.63 -3.73 -12.33
N ALA A 186 5.88 -3.21 -13.29
CA ALA A 186 4.41 -3.27 -13.30
C ALA A 186 3.90 -4.29 -14.30
N PHE A 187 2.94 -5.09 -13.84
CA PHE A 187 2.30 -6.16 -14.61
C PHE A 187 0.78 -5.99 -14.56
N THR A 188 0.12 -6.23 -15.68
CA THR A 188 -1.33 -6.24 -15.82
C THR A 188 -1.84 -7.60 -16.26
N ARG A 189 -3.15 -7.86 -16.09
CA ARG A 189 -3.76 -9.13 -16.46
C ARG A 189 -3.77 -9.43 -17.96
N ASP A 190 -3.69 -8.41 -18.80
CA ASP A 190 -3.59 -8.56 -20.26
C ASP A 190 -2.18 -8.92 -20.73
N GLY A 191 -1.25 -9.09 -19.81
CA GLY A 191 0.15 -9.44 -20.08
C GLY A 191 1.04 -8.24 -20.39
N SER A 192 0.54 -7.00 -20.28
CA SER A 192 1.38 -5.83 -20.43
C SER A 192 2.37 -5.70 -19.28
N VAL A 193 3.61 -5.34 -19.60
CA VAL A 193 4.68 -5.13 -18.61
C VAL A 193 5.32 -3.78 -18.86
N ARG A 194 5.52 -3.02 -17.79
CA ARG A 194 6.34 -1.80 -17.81
C ARG A 194 7.41 -1.85 -16.73
N THR A 195 8.55 -1.26 -17.03
CA THR A 195 9.66 -1.15 -16.10
C THR A 195 10.12 0.29 -16.00
N TRP A 196 10.54 0.69 -14.80
CA TRP A 196 11.19 1.97 -14.55
C TRP A 196 12.47 1.70 -13.80
N THR A 197 13.61 2.12 -14.39
CA THR A 197 14.92 1.92 -13.81
C THR A 197 15.47 3.26 -13.34
N SER A 198 15.97 3.28 -12.12
CA SER A 198 16.66 4.42 -11.51
C SER A 198 18.00 3.97 -10.93
N PRO A 199 18.99 4.84 -10.86
CA PRO A 199 20.22 4.52 -10.15
C PRO A 199 19.94 4.13 -8.71
N LYS A 200 20.60 3.07 -8.25
CA LYS A 200 20.53 2.66 -6.86
C LYS A 200 21.42 3.58 -6.02
N TYR A 201 20.83 4.19 -5.00
CA TYR A 201 21.59 5.01 -4.05
C TYR A 201 22.06 4.13 -2.87
N ASP A 202 23.33 4.24 -2.52
CA ASP A 202 23.86 3.64 -1.30
C ASP A 202 23.43 4.50 -0.10
N THR A 203 22.30 4.10 0.50
CA THR A 203 21.71 4.81 1.64
C THR A 203 20.96 3.85 2.56
N VAL A 204 21.03 4.16 3.85
CA VAL A 204 20.19 3.50 4.89
C VAL A 204 18.87 4.25 5.13
N HIS A 205 18.68 5.42 4.50
CA HIS A 205 17.51 6.28 4.70
C HIS A 205 16.37 5.88 3.76
N THR A 206 15.81 4.69 3.96
CA THR A 206 14.74 4.13 3.12
C THR A 206 13.37 4.13 3.81
N HIS A 207 13.30 4.65 5.05
CA HIS A 207 12.06 4.71 5.82
C HIS A 207 10.95 5.48 5.07
N GLY A 208 9.80 4.83 4.87
CA GLY A 208 8.61 5.41 4.25
C GLY A 208 8.63 5.57 2.73
N THR A 209 9.67 5.11 2.04
CA THR A 209 9.72 5.16 0.56
C THR A 209 8.56 4.40 -0.07
N GLY A 210 8.19 3.23 0.47
CA GLY A 210 7.03 2.43 0.00
C GLY A 210 5.71 3.18 0.18
N CYS A 211 5.48 3.75 1.36
CA CYS A 211 4.27 4.53 1.63
C CYS A 211 4.15 5.73 0.67
N THR A 212 5.25 6.48 0.47
CA THR A 212 5.29 7.60 -0.46
C THR A 212 5.01 7.15 -1.90
N PHE A 213 5.61 6.05 -2.34
CA PHE A 213 5.40 5.48 -3.68
C PHE A 213 3.93 5.16 -3.93
N SER A 214 3.31 4.36 -3.07
CA SER A 214 1.90 3.97 -3.20
C SER A 214 0.95 5.17 -3.06
N ALA A 215 1.28 6.16 -2.23
CA ALA A 215 0.50 7.39 -2.08
C ALA A 215 0.56 8.28 -3.33
N VAL A 216 1.72 8.39 -3.99
CA VAL A 216 1.83 9.12 -5.27
C VAL A 216 0.97 8.46 -6.35
N ILE A 217 0.99 7.13 -6.47
CA ILE A 217 0.11 6.40 -7.39
C ILE A 217 -1.36 6.71 -7.09
N THR A 218 -1.75 6.68 -5.82
CA THR A 218 -3.11 7.01 -5.38
C THR A 218 -3.52 8.43 -5.81
N ALA A 219 -2.64 9.40 -5.61
CA ALA A 219 -2.89 10.78 -5.99
C ALA A 219 -3.02 10.96 -7.52
N GLU A 220 -2.22 10.26 -8.31
CA GLU A 220 -2.30 10.35 -9.77
C GLU A 220 -3.59 9.68 -10.29
N LEU A 221 -4.01 8.56 -9.70
CA LEU A 221 -5.30 7.93 -10.00
C LEU A 221 -6.49 8.86 -9.65
N ALA A 222 -6.42 9.59 -8.52
CA ALA A 222 -7.47 10.56 -8.16
C ALA A 222 -7.62 11.67 -9.20
N LYS A 223 -6.56 12.00 -9.94
CA LYS A 223 -6.60 12.95 -11.07
C LYS A 223 -7.06 12.31 -12.39
N GLY A 224 -7.45 11.04 -12.37
CA GLY A 224 -7.93 10.30 -13.54
C GLY A 224 -6.82 9.84 -14.49
N ARG A 225 -5.58 9.68 -13.99
CA ARG A 225 -4.48 9.11 -14.78
C ARG A 225 -4.55 7.59 -14.77
N ASP A 226 -4.10 6.96 -15.84
CA ASP A 226 -3.92 5.52 -15.92
C ASP A 226 -2.76 5.05 -15.03
N VAL A 227 -2.86 3.79 -14.61
CA VAL A 227 -1.79 3.14 -13.82
C VAL A 227 -0.56 2.83 -14.70
N MET A 228 -0.80 2.58 -16.00
CA MET A 228 0.23 2.18 -16.98
C MET A 228 0.60 3.32 -17.92
#